data_aed9d65f30fff4ba27fba73d9672e15e
#
_entry.id   aed9d65f30fff4ba27fba73d9672e15e
#
_cell.length_a   1.000
_cell.length_b   1.000
_cell.length_c   1.000
_cell.angle_alpha   90.00
_cell.angle_beta   90.00
_cell.angle_gamma   90.00
#
_symmetry.space_group_name_H-M   'P 1'
#
loop_
_entity.id
_entity.type
_entity.pdbx_description
1 polymer ?
#
loop_
_entity_poly.entity_id
_entity_poly.type
_entity_poly.pdbx_seq_one_letter_code
_entity_poly.pdbx_strand_id
1 'polypeptide(L)'
;MKKAITVILAIFLILSLAACANETVNSPEPTGSPSEAPTPKPTEESTPTPTATIAVTEEPTATPESSPTPDDDRILKGGRDFWVALENGVTYYCDIDGDGLVDSVLFSEEASNEYYRVYYVTITMGADPYNPYEYHTGETTWGCAWIIDSDPDDGRLEVLVTNEGQSGDPESAIYRAISGGDEIEKLFTGGVRLNGEDPESFVFSSEEGFEVVSWSFVLGSNDLSARVRVGADGIELLSGVWTFARPHEYTLKLELPVTLLNEDGTEGESYTVPVGETITPVYTDDDYAVTYAVVRLGDGRLAKIEIEMEQNLYYINGIHQMEYADFIDEG
;
A
#
# COMPACT_ATOMS: atom_id res chain seq x y z
N MET A 1 -21.88 -27.95 -17.50
CA MET A 1 -21.61 -27.39 -16.18
C MET A 1 -21.33 -25.88 -16.22
N LYS A 2 -20.53 -25.32 -17.14
CA LYS A 2 -20.23 -23.86 -17.18
C LYS A 2 -21.46 -22.93 -17.35
N LYS A 3 -22.50 -23.34 -18.06
CA LYS A 3 -23.72 -22.53 -18.24
C LYS A 3 -24.64 -22.46 -17.00
N ALA A 4 -24.58 -23.43 -16.09
CA ALA A 4 -25.39 -23.44 -14.88
C ALA A 4 -24.83 -22.50 -13.80
N ILE A 5 -23.51 -22.33 -13.73
CA ILE A 5 -22.83 -21.46 -12.75
C ILE A 5 -23.12 -19.99 -13.07
N THR A 6 -23.14 -19.59 -14.35
CA THR A 6 -23.42 -18.21 -14.76
C THR A 6 -24.84 -17.75 -14.41
N VAL A 7 -25.83 -18.65 -14.46
CA VAL A 7 -27.23 -18.36 -14.12
C VAL A 7 -27.41 -18.16 -12.60
N ILE A 8 -26.71 -18.94 -11.79
CA ILE A 8 -26.76 -18.84 -10.31
C ILE A 8 -26.13 -17.52 -9.84
N LEU A 9 -25.00 -17.11 -10.44
CA LEU A 9 -24.35 -15.85 -10.10
C LEU A 9 -25.23 -14.62 -10.45
N ALA A 10 -25.97 -14.68 -11.58
CA ALA A 10 -26.87 -13.62 -12.00
C ALA A 10 -28.10 -13.47 -11.08
N ILE A 11 -28.60 -14.58 -10.50
CA ILE A 11 -29.72 -14.56 -9.55
C ILE A 11 -29.30 -13.99 -8.19
N PHE A 12 -28.07 -14.24 -7.73
CA PHE A 12 -27.56 -13.65 -6.49
C PHE A 12 -27.37 -12.13 -6.62
N LEU A 13 -26.94 -11.64 -7.78
CA LEU A 13 -26.74 -10.20 -8.01
C LEU A 13 -28.07 -9.42 -8.06
N ILE A 14 -29.16 -10.04 -8.48
CA ILE A 14 -30.48 -9.41 -8.53
C ILE A 14 -31.17 -9.36 -7.16
N LEU A 15 -30.88 -10.33 -6.29
CA LEU A 15 -31.43 -10.39 -4.93
C LEU A 15 -30.77 -9.40 -3.95
N SER A 16 -29.52 -9.03 -4.18
CA SER A 16 -28.82 -8.04 -3.34
C SER A 16 -29.22 -6.59 -3.60
N LEU A 17 -29.85 -6.27 -4.74
CA LEU A 17 -30.35 -4.93 -5.07
C LEU A 17 -31.75 -4.63 -4.52
N ALA A 18 -32.49 -5.62 -4.01
CA ALA A 18 -33.86 -5.45 -3.52
C ALA A 18 -33.97 -5.18 -2.00
N ALA A 19 -32.86 -5.22 -1.25
CA ALA A 19 -32.85 -5.08 0.20
C ALA A 19 -32.63 -3.66 0.75
N CYS A 20 -32.40 -2.66 -0.09
CA CYS A 20 -32.09 -1.28 0.34
C CYS A 20 -33.24 -0.26 0.19
N ALA A 21 -34.48 -0.69 0.26
CA ALA A 21 -35.61 0.24 0.25
C ALA A 21 -36.60 -0.12 1.37
N ASN A 22 -36.33 0.36 2.59
CA ASN A 22 -37.31 0.77 3.61
C ASN A 22 -36.69 0.86 5.01
N GLU A 23 -36.13 2.02 5.33
CA GLU A 23 -36.13 2.51 6.71
C GLU A 23 -36.35 4.01 6.70
N THR A 24 -37.58 4.41 6.97
CA THR A 24 -37.94 5.80 7.32
C THR A 24 -37.52 6.05 8.76
N VAL A 25 -36.40 6.74 8.93
CA VAL A 25 -35.98 7.24 10.24
C VAL A 25 -36.79 8.51 10.52
N ASN A 26 -37.67 8.43 11.52
CA ASN A 26 -38.30 9.59 12.14
C ASN A 26 -37.23 10.37 12.92
N SER A 27 -36.87 11.53 12.42
CA SER A 27 -36.07 12.52 13.13
C SER A 27 -36.98 13.48 13.88
N PRO A 28 -36.72 13.77 15.14
CA PRO A 28 -37.53 14.75 15.89
C PRO A 28 -37.24 16.17 15.42
N GLU A 29 -38.27 16.94 15.21
CA GLU A 29 -38.37 18.32 14.79
C GLU A 29 -37.73 19.26 15.85
N PRO A 30 -36.76 20.13 15.52
CA PRO A 30 -36.32 21.15 16.46
C PRO A 30 -37.23 22.38 16.37
N THR A 31 -37.98 22.61 17.41
CA THR A 31 -38.69 23.88 17.67
C THR A 31 -37.66 24.97 18.00
N GLY A 32 -37.36 25.82 17.05
CA GLY A 32 -36.56 27.02 17.22
C GLY A 32 -37.20 28.18 16.43
N SER A 33 -37.75 29.13 17.18
CA SER A 33 -38.41 30.35 16.69
C SER A 33 -37.46 31.19 15.82
N PRO A 34 -37.91 31.77 14.68
CA PRO A 34 -37.07 32.61 13.86
C PRO A 34 -36.86 33.98 14.49
N SER A 35 -35.60 34.35 14.71
CA SER A 35 -35.17 35.69 15.08
C SER A 35 -35.22 36.55 13.79
N GLU A 36 -35.91 37.68 13.87
CA GLU A 36 -36.06 38.66 12.81
C GLU A 36 -34.66 39.20 12.39
N ALA A 37 -34.35 39.13 11.11
CA ALA A 37 -33.21 39.78 10.51
C ALA A 37 -33.39 41.29 10.39
N PRO A 38 -32.42 42.14 10.69
CA PRO A 38 -32.52 43.58 10.52
C PRO A 38 -32.54 43.99 9.03
N THR A 39 -33.47 44.86 8.71
CA THR A 39 -33.68 45.48 7.39
C THR A 39 -32.40 46.24 6.96
N PRO A 40 -31.85 46.03 5.76
CA PRO A 40 -30.74 46.81 5.26
C PRO A 40 -31.15 48.25 4.94
N LYS A 41 -30.33 49.19 5.44
CA LYS A 41 -30.43 50.62 5.17
C LYS A 41 -29.98 50.89 3.74
N PRO A 42 -30.63 51.80 2.96
CA PRO A 42 -30.22 52.12 1.59
C PRO A 42 -28.83 52.73 1.57
N THR A 43 -27.94 52.13 0.79
CA THR A 43 -26.60 52.67 0.51
C THR A 43 -26.76 53.72 -0.62
N GLU A 44 -26.22 54.90 -0.37
CA GLU A 44 -26.16 55.97 -1.36
C GLU A 44 -25.28 55.57 -2.55
N GLU A 45 -25.80 55.78 -3.75
CA GLU A 45 -25.17 55.54 -5.05
C GLU A 45 -23.98 56.52 -5.22
N SER A 46 -22.77 56.04 -5.11
CA SER A 46 -21.56 56.81 -5.39
C SER A 46 -21.30 56.90 -6.89
N THR A 47 -21.29 58.11 -7.40
CA THR A 47 -20.97 58.48 -8.79
C THR A 47 -19.58 57.96 -9.17
N PRO A 48 -19.40 57.26 -10.30
CA PRO A 48 -18.07 56.75 -10.71
C PRO A 48 -17.16 57.91 -11.14
N THR A 49 -16.05 58.06 -10.47
CA THR A 49 -14.92 58.92 -10.88
C THR A 49 -14.26 58.27 -12.11
N PRO A 50 -13.95 58.99 -13.19
CA PRO A 50 -13.27 58.42 -14.33
C PRO A 50 -11.85 57.97 -13.93
N THR A 51 -11.64 56.64 -13.97
CA THR A 51 -10.33 56.05 -13.77
C THR A 51 -9.47 56.29 -15.00
N ALA A 52 -8.34 56.97 -14.82
CA ALA A 52 -7.35 57.10 -15.87
C ALA A 52 -6.83 55.72 -16.28
N THR A 53 -7.01 55.35 -17.54
CA THR A 53 -6.45 54.12 -18.12
C THR A 53 -4.94 54.29 -18.17
N ILE A 54 -4.24 53.63 -17.23
CA ILE A 54 -2.81 53.46 -17.30
C ILE A 54 -2.55 52.39 -18.36
N ALA A 55 -1.89 52.76 -19.45
CA ALA A 55 -1.41 51.78 -20.41
C ALA A 55 -0.41 50.87 -19.69
N VAL A 56 -0.81 49.63 -19.43
CA VAL A 56 0.09 48.58 -18.97
C VAL A 56 1.03 48.28 -20.15
N THR A 57 2.26 48.73 -20.05
CA THR A 57 3.33 48.26 -20.90
C THR A 57 3.56 46.83 -20.46
N GLU A 58 3.21 45.86 -21.30
CA GLU A 58 3.54 44.48 -21.08
C GLU A 58 5.07 44.37 -21.00
N GLU A 59 5.58 44.11 -19.78
CA GLU A 59 6.95 43.74 -19.57
C GLU A 59 7.18 42.41 -20.32
N PRO A 60 8.23 42.27 -21.16
CA PRO A 60 8.44 41.05 -21.89
C PRO A 60 8.53 39.89 -20.89
N THR A 61 7.58 38.99 -20.96
CA THR A 61 7.59 37.73 -20.20
C THR A 61 8.94 37.07 -20.50
N ALA A 62 9.80 36.95 -19.49
CA ALA A 62 11.07 36.24 -19.63
C ALA A 62 10.73 34.83 -20.13
N THR A 63 11.24 34.46 -21.28
CA THR A 63 11.18 33.08 -21.76
C THR A 63 11.79 32.22 -20.67
N PRO A 64 11.08 31.21 -20.14
CA PRO A 64 11.65 30.32 -19.14
C PRO A 64 12.95 29.78 -19.68
N GLU A 65 14.03 29.99 -18.92
CA GLU A 65 15.35 29.45 -19.23
C GLU A 65 15.21 27.94 -19.21
N SER A 66 15.46 27.27 -20.34
CA SER A 66 15.39 25.81 -20.39
C SER A 66 16.34 25.25 -19.33
N SER A 67 15.82 24.41 -18.43
CA SER A 67 16.68 23.70 -17.48
C SER A 67 17.81 23.02 -18.24
N PRO A 68 19.07 23.14 -17.77
CA PRO A 68 20.18 22.51 -18.45
C PRO A 68 19.93 21.00 -18.52
N THR A 69 19.96 20.42 -19.73
CA THR A 69 19.94 18.97 -19.90
C THR A 69 21.16 18.41 -19.17
N PRO A 70 20.99 17.43 -18.26
CA PRO A 70 22.12 16.83 -17.57
C PRO A 70 23.10 16.20 -18.56
N ASP A 71 24.38 16.13 -18.15
CA ASP A 71 25.39 15.41 -18.94
C ASP A 71 24.97 13.93 -19.05
N ASP A 72 25.17 13.29 -20.19
CA ASP A 72 24.73 11.92 -20.51
C ASP A 72 25.24 10.86 -19.49
N ASP A 73 26.37 11.11 -18.84
CA ASP A 73 26.94 10.25 -17.79
C ASP A 73 26.24 10.36 -16.42
N ARG A 74 25.29 11.30 -16.27
CA ARG A 74 24.42 11.46 -15.07
C ARG A 74 23.03 10.87 -15.23
N ILE A 75 22.71 10.35 -16.43
CA ILE A 75 21.41 9.72 -16.67
C ILE A 75 21.50 8.27 -16.23
N LEU A 76 20.64 7.91 -15.29
CA LEU A 76 20.52 6.54 -14.83
C LEU A 76 19.97 5.68 -15.96
N LYS A 77 20.58 4.53 -16.17
CA LYS A 77 20.16 3.54 -17.18
C LYS A 77 19.74 2.28 -16.44
N GLY A 78 18.53 1.85 -16.69
CA GLY A 78 18.02 0.58 -16.22
C GLY A 78 18.86 -0.61 -16.69
N GLY A 79 18.50 -1.78 -16.27
CA GLY A 79 19.11 -3.05 -16.63
C GLY A 79 18.85 -4.09 -15.56
N ARG A 80 19.26 -5.33 -15.83
CA ARG A 80 19.06 -6.44 -14.91
C ARG A 80 19.59 -6.11 -13.51
N ASP A 81 18.72 -6.34 -12.51
CA ASP A 81 19.01 -6.11 -11.09
C ASP A 81 19.37 -4.65 -10.75
N PHE A 82 18.92 -3.69 -11.61
CA PHE A 82 19.17 -2.28 -11.39
C PHE A 82 18.26 -1.72 -10.30
N TRP A 83 18.87 -1.00 -9.37
CA TRP A 83 18.19 -0.18 -8.39
C TRP A 83 19.10 0.94 -7.88
N VAL A 84 18.50 2.03 -7.43
CA VAL A 84 19.19 3.13 -6.77
C VAL A 84 18.31 3.74 -5.69
N ALA A 85 18.86 3.88 -4.48
CA ALA A 85 18.20 4.60 -3.40
C ALA A 85 18.18 6.10 -3.69
N LEU A 86 17.05 6.75 -3.44
CA LEU A 86 16.89 8.18 -3.64
C LEU A 86 17.30 8.93 -2.37
N GLU A 87 18.27 9.82 -2.50
CA GLU A 87 18.67 10.71 -1.40
C GLU A 87 17.71 11.90 -1.31
N ASN A 88 17.39 12.32 -0.08
CA ASN A 88 16.53 13.46 0.19
C ASN A 88 17.06 14.75 -0.45
N GLY A 89 16.22 15.42 -1.25
CA GLY A 89 16.54 16.68 -1.92
C GLY A 89 17.45 16.55 -3.14
N VAL A 90 17.78 15.34 -3.57
CA VAL A 90 18.59 15.07 -4.77
C VAL A 90 17.69 14.72 -5.95
N THR A 91 17.93 15.37 -7.09
CA THR A 91 17.24 15.05 -8.34
C THR A 91 18.02 14.02 -9.13
N TYR A 92 17.36 12.94 -9.48
CA TYR A 92 17.86 11.87 -10.33
C TYR A 92 17.29 12.01 -11.74
N TYR A 93 18.06 11.66 -12.75
CA TYR A 93 17.68 11.75 -14.15
C TYR A 93 17.67 10.36 -14.76
N CYS A 94 16.60 10.03 -15.47
CA CYS A 94 16.42 8.72 -16.13
C CYS A 94 15.40 8.87 -17.27
N ASP A 95 15.24 7.85 -18.06
CA ASP A 95 14.13 7.67 -18.99
C ASP A 95 13.16 6.70 -18.32
N ILE A 96 12.14 7.26 -17.59
CA ILE A 96 11.28 6.45 -16.72
C ILE A 96 10.18 5.74 -17.50
N ASP A 97 9.74 6.29 -18.65
CA ASP A 97 8.65 5.73 -19.46
C ASP A 97 9.15 5.04 -20.76
N GLY A 98 10.45 5.05 -21.01
CA GLY A 98 11.06 4.41 -22.17
C GLY A 98 10.85 5.15 -23.49
N ASP A 99 10.53 6.46 -23.48
CA ASP A 99 10.28 7.26 -24.68
C ASP A 99 11.55 7.85 -25.30
N GLY A 100 12.68 7.73 -24.63
CA GLY A 100 13.99 8.23 -25.03
C GLY A 100 14.26 9.69 -24.64
N LEU A 101 13.34 10.35 -23.94
CA LEU A 101 13.56 11.66 -23.35
C LEU A 101 14.08 11.51 -21.90
N VAL A 102 14.67 12.58 -21.41
CA VAL A 102 15.20 12.55 -20.04
C VAL A 102 14.14 13.09 -19.07
N ASP A 103 13.71 12.25 -18.16
CA ASP A 103 12.84 12.57 -17.05
C ASP A 103 13.65 12.89 -15.81
N SER A 104 12.97 13.37 -14.76
CA SER A 104 13.60 13.54 -13.46
C SER A 104 12.72 13.05 -12.33
N VAL A 105 13.36 12.48 -11.32
CA VAL A 105 12.72 12.02 -10.07
C VAL A 105 13.40 12.75 -8.91
N LEU A 106 12.59 13.40 -8.08
CA LEU A 106 13.02 14.05 -6.84
C LEU A 106 12.29 13.40 -5.66
N PHE A 107 13.05 12.88 -4.71
CA PHE A 107 12.55 12.49 -3.41
C PHE A 107 12.88 13.57 -2.40
N SER A 108 11.89 14.03 -1.64
CA SER A 108 12.09 15.09 -0.65
C SER A 108 11.22 14.84 0.58
N GLU A 109 11.64 15.42 1.70
CA GLU A 109 10.90 15.37 2.95
C GLU A 109 10.61 16.76 3.48
N GLU A 110 9.47 16.91 4.14
CA GLU A 110 9.09 18.09 4.91
C GLU A 110 8.75 17.67 6.34
N ALA A 111 9.30 18.39 7.31
CA ALA A 111 8.96 18.17 8.71
C ALA A 111 7.55 18.66 9.00
N SER A 112 6.64 17.75 9.37
CA SER A 112 5.31 18.11 9.88
C SER A 112 5.41 18.62 11.33
N ASN A 113 6.24 17.95 12.14
CA ASN A 113 6.56 18.34 13.51
C ASN A 113 7.91 17.75 13.95
N GLU A 114 8.22 17.69 15.27
CA GLU A 114 9.49 17.14 15.74
C GLU A 114 9.64 15.61 15.56
N TYR A 115 8.51 14.88 15.37
CA TYR A 115 8.50 13.42 15.29
C TYR A 115 8.15 12.91 13.91
N TYR A 116 7.37 13.66 13.12
CA TYR A 116 6.79 13.19 11.86
C TYR A 116 7.28 13.99 10.66
N ARG A 117 7.32 13.32 9.52
CA ARG A 117 7.67 13.83 8.19
C ARG A 117 6.55 13.54 7.21
N VAL A 118 6.49 14.32 6.16
CA VAL A 118 5.76 14.00 4.93
C VAL A 118 6.81 13.84 3.83
N TYR A 119 6.78 12.75 3.13
CA TYR A 119 7.69 12.48 2.02
C TYR A 119 6.97 12.73 0.72
N TYR A 120 7.70 13.33 -0.22
CA TYR A 120 7.20 13.65 -1.55
C TYR A 120 8.06 12.93 -2.60
N VAL A 121 7.41 12.42 -3.63
CA VAL A 121 8.05 11.98 -4.87
C VAL A 121 7.51 12.84 -5.98
N THR A 122 8.39 13.61 -6.62
CA THR A 122 8.06 14.45 -7.76
C THR A 122 8.69 13.84 -9.00
N ILE A 123 7.87 13.44 -9.97
CA ILE A 123 8.32 12.88 -11.26
C ILE A 123 7.98 13.92 -12.33
N THR A 124 8.99 14.37 -13.07
CA THR A 124 8.84 15.33 -14.14
C THR A 124 9.20 14.64 -15.45
N MET A 125 8.23 14.49 -16.32
CA MET A 125 8.40 13.85 -17.64
C MET A 125 9.11 14.79 -18.60
N GLY A 126 10.08 14.29 -19.36
CA GLY A 126 10.78 15.04 -20.39
C GLY A 126 9.84 15.57 -21.49
N ALA A 127 8.78 14.81 -21.78
CA ALA A 127 7.74 15.20 -22.73
C ALA A 127 6.88 16.38 -22.24
N ASP A 128 6.64 16.49 -20.91
CA ASP A 128 5.89 17.59 -20.29
C ASP A 128 6.56 18.13 -19.01
N PRO A 129 7.64 18.92 -19.14
CA PRO A 129 8.42 19.39 -18.00
C PRO A 129 7.71 20.46 -17.16
N TYR A 130 6.54 20.91 -17.56
CA TYR A 130 5.79 21.96 -16.86
C TYR A 130 4.69 21.43 -15.92
N ASN A 131 4.37 20.13 -16.02
CA ASN A 131 3.33 19.48 -15.23
C ASN A 131 3.91 18.26 -14.50
N PRO A 132 4.67 18.45 -13.42
CA PRO A 132 5.21 17.34 -12.66
C PRO A 132 4.08 16.56 -11.95
N TYR A 133 4.26 15.25 -11.85
CA TYR A 133 3.46 14.40 -10.99
C TYR A 133 4.05 14.45 -9.58
N GLU A 134 3.21 14.78 -8.60
CA GLU A 134 3.62 14.83 -7.21
C GLU A 134 2.77 13.85 -6.38
N TYR A 135 3.46 12.98 -5.67
CA TYR A 135 2.88 12.04 -4.72
C TYR A 135 3.44 12.33 -3.34
N HIS A 136 2.61 12.19 -2.34
CA HIS A 136 3.06 12.36 -0.95
C HIS A 136 2.51 11.24 -0.07
N THR A 137 3.27 10.91 0.97
CA THR A 137 2.81 10.05 2.06
C THR A 137 1.88 10.85 2.99
N GLY A 138 1.19 10.15 3.90
CA GLY A 138 0.69 10.79 5.10
C GLY A 138 1.82 11.24 6.02
N GLU A 139 1.52 11.69 7.23
CA GLU A 139 2.51 11.91 8.27
C GLU A 139 3.10 10.56 8.72
N THR A 140 4.41 10.42 8.63
CA THR A 140 5.14 9.16 8.90
C THR A 140 6.31 9.39 9.85
N THR A 141 6.78 8.33 10.48
CA THR A 141 7.98 8.36 11.33
C THR A 141 9.25 8.30 10.49
N TRP A 142 9.23 7.53 9.40
CA TRP A 142 10.30 7.42 8.42
C TRP A 142 9.74 7.04 7.03
N GLY A 143 10.55 7.27 5.99
CA GLY A 143 10.23 6.84 4.63
C GLY A 143 11.47 6.88 3.74
N CYS A 144 11.47 6.05 2.72
CA CYS A 144 12.50 6.02 1.69
C CYS A 144 11.92 5.63 0.33
N ALA A 145 12.72 5.88 -0.70
CA ALA A 145 12.31 5.59 -2.08
C ALA A 145 13.49 5.09 -2.92
N TRP A 146 13.18 4.36 -3.98
CA TRP A 146 14.13 3.83 -4.96
C TRP A 146 13.61 3.97 -6.37
N ILE A 147 14.53 4.09 -7.33
CA ILE A 147 14.26 3.79 -8.73
C ILE A 147 14.71 2.34 -8.95
N ILE A 148 13.86 1.52 -9.53
CA ILE A 148 14.12 0.12 -9.83
C ILE A 148 13.81 -0.18 -11.30
N ASP A 149 14.38 -1.25 -11.84
CA ASP A 149 14.03 -1.81 -13.14
C ASP A 149 13.47 -3.22 -12.93
N SER A 150 12.15 -3.31 -12.89
CA SER A 150 11.47 -4.57 -12.60
C SER A 150 11.37 -5.50 -13.81
N ASP A 151 11.40 -4.94 -15.03
CA ASP A 151 11.41 -5.67 -16.30
C ASP A 151 12.44 -5.05 -17.27
N PRO A 152 13.70 -5.52 -17.26
CA PRO A 152 14.76 -4.95 -18.08
C PRO A 152 14.51 -4.97 -19.60
N ASP A 153 13.50 -5.71 -20.04
CA ASP A 153 13.17 -5.87 -21.45
C ASP A 153 12.11 -4.84 -21.92
N ASP A 154 11.43 -4.12 -21.02
CA ASP A 154 10.39 -3.15 -21.36
C ASP A 154 10.92 -1.70 -21.53
N GLY A 155 12.16 -1.45 -21.08
CA GLY A 155 12.83 -0.16 -21.17
C GLY A 155 12.29 0.93 -20.25
N ARG A 156 11.53 0.56 -19.21
CA ARG A 156 10.94 1.48 -18.22
C ARG A 156 11.56 1.30 -16.86
N LEU A 157 11.31 2.27 -16.00
CA LEU A 157 11.71 2.21 -14.59
C LEU A 157 10.50 2.48 -13.72
N GLU A 158 10.53 1.96 -12.50
CA GLU A 158 9.53 2.25 -11.48
C GLU A 158 10.13 3.02 -10.32
N VAL A 159 9.27 3.80 -9.63
CA VAL A 159 9.61 4.39 -8.34
C VAL A 159 8.89 3.63 -7.25
N LEU A 160 9.67 3.01 -6.37
CA LEU A 160 9.19 2.30 -5.21
C LEU A 160 9.35 3.20 -3.99
N VAL A 161 8.28 3.36 -3.21
CA VAL A 161 8.26 4.16 -1.98
C VAL A 161 7.79 3.29 -0.84
N THR A 162 8.41 3.40 0.32
CA THR A 162 7.94 2.78 1.55
C THR A 162 8.01 3.77 2.70
N ASN A 163 7.09 3.64 3.63
CA ASN A 163 7.05 4.45 4.84
C ASN A 163 6.39 3.68 6.00
N GLU A 164 6.47 4.25 7.19
CA GLU A 164 5.79 3.75 8.37
C GLU A 164 4.98 4.89 8.99
N GLY A 165 3.66 4.71 9.06
CA GLY A 165 2.71 5.68 9.59
C GLY A 165 2.88 5.95 11.09
N GLN A 166 2.07 6.86 11.64
CA GLN A 166 2.11 7.27 13.06
C GLN A 166 1.84 6.13 14.04
N SER A 167 1.06 5.14 13.64
CA SER A 167 0.73 3.94 14.44
C SER A 167 1.69 2.78 14.21
N GLY A 168 2.76 2.98 13.43
CA GLY A 168 3.67 1.90 13.02
C GLY A 168 3.14 1.09 11.84
N ASP A 169 2.01 1.51 11.24
CA ASP A 169 1.44 0.80 10.09
C ASP A 169 2.35 0.98 8.87
N PRO A 170 2.84 -0.11 8.29
CA PRO A 170 3.67 -0.05 7.10
C PRO A 170 2.84 0.32 5.88
N GLU A 171 3.43 1.08 4.95
CA GLU A 171 2.83 1.39 3.66
C GLU A 171 3.90 1.41 2.58
N SER A 172 3.60 0.79 1.44
CA SER A 172 4.43 0.90 0.24
C SER A 172 3.60 1.24 -0.98
N ALA A 173 4.21 1.91 -1.95
CA ALA A 173 3.60 2.25 -3.22
C ALA A 173 4.61 2.06 -4.34
N ILE A 174 4.12 1.62 -5.51
CA ILE A 174 4.90 1.50 -6.74
C ILE A 174 4.26 2.39 -7.79
N TYR A 175 5.06 3.25 -8.39
CA TYR A 175 4.66 4.17 -9.44
C TYR A 175 5.37 3.79 -10.73
N ARG A 176 4.60 3.62 -11.81
CA ARG A 176 5.08 3.31 -13.16
C ARG A 176 4.56 4.34 -14.15
N ALA A 177 5.41 4.86 -15.00
CA ALA A 177 4.98 5.72 -16.10
C ALA A 177 4.28 4.88 -17.19
N ILE A 178 3.14 5.36 -17.69
CA ILE A 178 2.49 4.79 -18.86
C ILE A 178 3.23 5.27 -20.10
N SER A 179 3.48 4.37 -21.05
CA SER A 179 4.19 4.69 -22.28
C SER A 179 3.55 5.87 -23.03
N GLY A 180 4.34 6.92 -23.26
CA GLY A 180 3.90 8.17 -23.87
C GLY A 180 3.83 9.35 -22.91
N GLY A 181 4.16 9.14 -21.63
CA GLY A 181 4.44 10.21 -20.66
C GLY A 181 3.24 11.01 -20.14
N ASP A 182 2.01 10.63 -20.52
CA ASP A 182 0.83 11.41 -20.17
C ASP A 182 0.22 11.06 -18.81
N GLU A 183 0.66 9.96 -18.17
CA GLU A 183 0.10 9.47 -16.91
C GLU A 183 1.11 8.60 -16.13
N ILE A 184 1.10 8.73 -14.81
CA ILE A 184 1.80 7.82 -13.89
C ILE A 184 0.76 6.93 -13.20
N GLU A 185 0.88 5.64 -13.38
CA GLU A 185 0.04 4.65 -12.73
C GLU A 185 0.60 4.27 -11.35
N LYS A 186 -0.26 4.23 -10.36
CA LYS A 186 0.05 3.65 -9.06
C LYS A 186 -0.33 2.17 -9.09
N LEU A 187 0.64 1.32 -9.36
CA LEU A 187 0.43 -0.13 -9.48
C LEU A 187 0.03 -0.79 -8.17
N PHE A 188 0.53 -0.27 -7.05
CA PHE A 188 0.33 -0.88 -5.76
C PHE A 188 0.22 0.18 -4.67
N THR A 189 -0.68 -0.08 -3.72
CA THR A 189 -0.71 0.57 -2.39
C THR A 189 -1.15 -0.50 -1.41
N GLY A 190 -0.34 -0.76 -0.40
CA GLY A 190 -0.69 -1.79 0.57
C GLY A 190 0.00 -1.60 1.91
N GLY A 191 -0.49 -2.32 2.91
CA GLY A 191 0.01 -2.36 4.27
C GLY A 191 1.30 -3.15 4.44
N VAL A 192 2.19 -3.11 3.45
CA VAL A 192 3.50 -3.77 3.51
C VAL A 192 4.61 -2.74 3.47
N ARG A 193 5.77 -3.05 4.01
CA ARG A 193 6.99 -2.25 3.90
C ARG A 193 8.13 -3.11 3.38
N LEU A 194 9.15 -2.45 2.85
CA LEU A 194 10.37 -3.16 2.49
C LEU A 194 11.10 -3.62 3.76
N ASN A 195 11.73 -4.76 3.69
CA ASN A 195 12.56 -5.26 4.78
C ASN A 195 13.82 -4.39 4.90
N GLY A 196 13.97 -3.75 6.06
CA GLY A 196 15.09 -2.86 6.38
C GLY A 196 14.73 -1.37 6.34
N GLU A 197 15.04 -0.67 7.43
CA GLU A 197 14.86 0.79 7.59
C GLU A 197 15.95 1.58 6.86
N ASP A 198 17.08 0.93 6.53
CA ASP A 198 18.21 1.53 5.83
C ASP A 198 18.03 1.36 4.32
N PRO A 199 17.88 2.45 3.55
CA PRO A 199 17.74 2.39 2.10
C PRO A 199 18.87 1.61 1.41
N GLU A 200 20.09 1.61 1.97
CA GLU A 200 21.23 0.88 1.43
C GLU A 200 21.16 -0.63 1.70
N SER A 201 20.32 -1.07 2.65
CA SER A 201 20.10 -2.49 2.94
C SER A 201 19.13 -3.17 2.00
N PHE A 202 18.45 -2.39 1.13
CA PHE A 202 17.54 -2.92 0.13
C PHE A 202 18.26 -3.82 -0.87
N VAL A 203 17.72 -5.01 -1.06
CA VAL A 203 18.23 -5.96 -2.05
C VAL A 203 17.13 -6.26 -3.04
N PHE A 204 17.39 -5.87 -4.28
CA PHE A 204 16.46 -6.04 -5.40
C PHE A 204 17.07 -6.95 -6.46
N SER A 205 16.24 -7.78 -7.07
CA SER A 205 16.54 -8.53 -8.28
C SER A 205 15.32 -8.57 -9.18
N SER A 206 15.49 -8.30 -10.46
CA SER A 206 14.41 -8.36 -11.46
C SER A 206 13.81 -9.77 -11.58
N GLU A 207 14.58 -10.84 -11.31
CA GLU A 207 14.13 -12.23 -11.39
C GLU A 207 13.63 -12.77 -10.04
N GLU A 208 14.40 -12.52 -8.96
CA GLU A 208 14.11 -13.04 -7.63
C GLU A 208 13.26 -12.09 -6.78
N GLY A 209 13.01 -10.87 -7.28
CA GLY A 209 12.24 -9.86 -6.56
C GLY A 209 12.97 -9.30 -5.35
N PHE A 210 12.20 -8.86 -4.37
CA PHE A 210 12.67 -8.28 -3.11
C PHE A 210 11.82 -8.75 -1.93
N GLU A 211 12.33 -8.56 -0.73
CA GLU A 211 11.62 -8.94 0.49
C GLU A 211 10.77 -7.78 1.00
N VAL A 212 9.53 -8.07 1.35
CA VAL A 212 8.61 -7.15 2.03
C VAL A 212 8.22 -7.72 3.38
N VAL A 213 7.86 -6.84 4.31
CA VAL A 213 7.31 -7.19 5.60
C VAL A 213 5.92 -6.60 5.74
N SER A 214 5.06 -7.32 6.45
CA SER A 214 3.72 -6.88 6.82
C SER A 214 3.46 -7.27 8.27
N TRP A 215 2.39 -6.78 8.82
CA TRP A 215 1.96 -7.12 10.16
C TRP A 215 0.63 -7.85 10.12
N SER A 216 0.51 -8.93 10.89
CA SER A 216 -0.74 -9.68 11.01
C SER A 216 -1.04 -9.99 12.47
N PHE A 217 -2.33 -10.04 12.79
CA PHE A 217 -2.83 -10.44 14.10
C PHE A 217 -3.27 -11.92 14.15
N VAL A 218 -3.03 -12.67 13.06
CA VAL A 218 -3.33 -14.11 13.07
C VAL A 218 -2.35 -14.85 14.00
N LEU A 219 -2.88 -15.64 14.92
CA LEU A 219 -2.14 -16.34 15.96
C LEU A 219 -1.26 -15.40 16.80
N GLY A 220 -1.76 -14.19 17.09
CA GLY A 220 -1.08 -13.13 17.82
C GLY A 220 -0.54 -12.02 16.92
N SER A 221 0.12 -11.04 17.54
CA SER A 221 0.78 -9.94 16.85
C SER A 221 2.10 -10.43 16.26
N ASN A 222 2.22 -10.48 14.93
CA ASN A 222 3.36 -11.09 14.27
C ASN A 222 3.85 -10.26 13.08
N ASP A 223 5.17 -10.15 12.96
CA ASP A 223 5.81 -9.75 11.71
C ASP A 223 5.75 -10.91 10.71
N LEU A 224 5.24 -10.62 9.54
CA LEU A 224 5.26 -11.52 8.39
C LEU A 224 6.28 -11.01 7.37
N SER A 225 6.94 -11.92 6.67
CA SER A 225 7.77 -11.58 5.53
C SER A 225 7.41 -12.41 4.32
N ALA A 226 7.57 -11.81 3.14
CA ALA A 226 7.37 -12.50 1.89
C ALA A 226 8.34 -11.99 0.83
N ARG A 227 8.68 -12.85 -0.13
CA ARG A 227 9.41 -12.45 -1.32
C ARG A 227 8.42 -12.15 -2.44
N VAL A 228 8.55 -10.97 -3.02
CA VAL A 228 7.64 -10.45 -4.04
C VAL A 228 8.40 -9.95 -5.26
N ARG A 229 7.73 -9.85 -6.38
CA ARG A 229 8.21 -9.11 -7.55
C ARG A 229 7.14 -8.12 -8.02
N VAL A 230 7.55 -7.14 -8.81
CA VAL A 230 6.61 -6.26 -9.48
C VAL A 230 6.06 -6.98 -10.72
N GLY A 231 4.74 -7.13 -10.76
CA GLY A 231 4.00 -7.67 -11.91
C GLY A 231 3.29 -6.57 -12.69
N ALA A 232 2.47 -6.99 -13.64
CA ALA A 232 1.67 -6.05 -14.45
C ALA A 232 0.65 -5.29 -13.62
N ASP A 233 0.04 -5.95 -12.63
CA ASP A 233 -1.06 -5.43 -11.82
C ASP A 233 -0.62 -5.06 -10.38
N GLY A 234 0.68 -5.00 -10.09
CA GLY A 234 1.23 -4.69 -8.78
C GLY A 234 2.24 -5.71 -8.27
N ILE A 235 2.25 -6.01 -6.97
CA ILE A 235 3.16 -6.99 -6.38
C ILE A 235 2.60 -8.40 -6.47
N GLU A 236 3.45 -9.34 -6.86
CA GLU A 236 3.15 -10.77 -6.91
C GLU A 236 3.97 -11.52 -5.87
N LEU A 237 3.32 -12.31 -5.02
CA LEU A 237 4.00 -13.21 -4.07
C LEU A 237 4.71 -14.35 -4.81
N LEU A 238 6.02 -14.44 -4.70
CA LEU A 238 6.80 -15.51 -5.35
C LEU A 238 6.63 -16.87 -4.67
N SER A 239 6.47 -16.88 -3.35
CA SER A 239 6.23 -18.10 -2.56
C SER A 239 4.75 -18.50 -2.50
N GLY A 240 3.84 -17.58 -2.80
CA GLY A 240 2.39 -17.76 -2.61
C GLY A 240 1.96 -17.79 -1.14
N VAL A 241 2.88 -17.52 -0.21
CA VAL A 241 2.62 -17.51 1.25
C VAL A 241 3.46 -16.45 1.95
N TRP A 242 2.97 -16.02 3.12
CA TRP A 242 3.67 -15.15 4.05
C TRP A 242 4.28 -15.97 5.19
N THR A 243 5.54 -15.77 5.50
CA THR A 243 6.28 -16.49 6.54
C THR A 243 6.33 -15.66 7.82
N PHE A 244 6.07 -16.29 8.96
CA PHE A 244 6.27 -15.64 10.26
C PHE A 244 7.76 -15.36 10.50
N ALA A 245 8.15 -14.09 10.56
CA ALA A 245 9.56 -13.68 10.61
C ALA A 245 10.19 -13.99 11.97
N ARG A 246 9.41 -13.90 13.06
CA ARG A 246 9.85 -14.16 14.43
C ARG A 246 8.83 -15.01 15.18
N PRO A 247 8.63 -16.28 14.77
CA PRO A 247 7.59 -17.11 15.35
C PRO A 247 7.86 -17.43 16.82
N HIS A 248 6.83 -17.30 17.65
CA HIS A 248 6.85 -17.72 19.04
C HIS A 248 6.24 -19.11 19.21
N GLU A 249 6.70 -19.86 20.22
CA GLU A 249 6.07 -21.10 20.62
C GLU A 249 4.95 -20.82 21.62
N TYR A 250 3.76 -21.36 21.37
CA TYR A 250 2.58 -21.17 22.20
C TYR A 250 2.09 -22.50 22.76
N THR A 251 1.74 -22.52 24.07
CA THR A 251 1.13 -23.68 24.71
C THR A 251 -0.39 -23.59 24.62
N LEU A 252 -1.04 -24.66 24.14
CA LEU A 252 -2.48 -24.68 23.95
C LEU A 252 -3.25 -24.80 25.28
N LYS A 253 -4.30 -24.01 25.40
CA LYS A 253 -5.29 -24.04 26.50
C LYS A 253 -6.56 -24.80 26.13
N LEU A 254 -6.86 -24.92 24.84
CA LEU A 254 -7.96 -25.68 24.29
C LEU A 254 -7.45 -26.70 23.29
N GLU A 255 -8.20 -27.77 23.06
CA GLU A 255 -7.93 -28.71 21.99
C GLU A 255 -8.05 -27.99 20.64
N LEU A 256 -7.03 -28.12 19.78
CA LEU A 256 -6.96 -27.43 18.49
C LEU A 256 -7.20 -28.42 17.34
N PRO A 257 -8.30 -28.29 16.60
CA PRO A 257 -8.52 -29.09 15.40
C PRO A 257 -7.62 -28.60 14.27
N VAL A 258 -6.92 -29.53 13.63
CA VAL A 258 -5.98 -29.25 12.54
C VAL A 258 -6.06 -30.33 11.46
N THR A 259 -5.54 -30.02 10.27
CA THR A 259 -5.22 -30.99 9.23
C THR A 259 -3.71 -31.17 9.16
N LEU A 260 -3.19 -32.37 9.40
CA LEU A 260 -1.77 -32.64 9.26
C LEU A 260 -1.34 -32.46 7.80
N LEU A 261 -0.12 -31.97 7.59
CA LEU A 261 0.48 -31.89 6.27
C LEU A 261 1.44 -33.05 6.04
N ASN A 262 1.38 -33.63 4.85
CA ASN A 262 2.35 -34.62 4.38
C ASN A 262 3.71 -33.96 4.10
N GLU A 263 4.76 -34.74 3.89
CA GLU A 263 6.10 -34.22 3.56
C GLU A 263 6.16 -33.42 2.26
N ASP A 264 5.23 -33.65 1.33
CA ASP A 264 5.09 -32.91 0.08
C ASP A 264 4.21 -31.63 0.19
N GLY A 265 3.75 -31.30 1.41
CA GLY A 265 2.90 -30.16 1.68
C GLY A 265 1.41 -30.38 1.39
N THR A 266 1.01 -31.55 0.91
CA THR A 266 -0.41 -31.87 0.69
C THR A 266 -1.14 -32.12 2.00
N GLU A 267 -2.45 -31.88 2.02
CA GLU A 267 -3.30 -32.17 3.19
C GLU A 267 -3.36 -33.67 3.46
N GLY A 268 -3.18 -34.05 4.72
CA GLY A 268 -3.25 -35.39 5.21
C GLY A 268 -4.50 -35.67 6.05
N GLU A 269 -4.33 -36.33 7.21
CA GLU A 269 -5.44 -36.68 8.10
C GLU A 269 -5.82 -35.52 9.04
N SER A 270 -7.09 -35.48 9.44
CA SER A 270 -7.54 -34.59 10.52
C SER A 270 -6.97 -35.07 11.86
N TYR A 271 -6.52 -34.14 12.67
CA TYR A 271 -5.92 -34.40 13.97
C TYR A 271 -6.39 -33.36 14.98
N THR A 272 -6.47 -33.74 16.23
CA THR A 272 -6.76 -32.79 17.32
C THR A 272 -5.53 -32.69 18.22
N VAL A 273 -4.92 -31.51 18.25
CA VAL A 273 -3.77 -31.25 19.14
C VAL A 273 -4.28 -31.09 20.56
N PRO A 274 -3.78 -31.90 21.53
CA PRO A 274 -4.28 -31.85 22.90
C PRO A 274 -3.91 -30.55 23.63
N VAL A 275 -4.69 -30.23 24.68
CA VAL A 275 -4.34 -29.16 25.64
C VAL A 275 -2.99 -29.43 26.27
N GLY A 276 -2.16 -28.39 26.38
CA GLY A 276 -0.81 -28.45 26.96
C GLY A 276 0.30 -28.76 25.97
N GLU A 277 -0.04 -29.17 24.74
CA GLU A 277 0.92 -29.29 23.64
C GLU A 277 1.27 -27.89 23.09
N THR A 278 2.42 -27.82 22.39
CA THR A 278 2.90 -26.56 21.82
C THR A 278 2.70 -26.49 20.30
N ILE A 279 2.51 -25.25 19.84
CA ILE A 279 2.49 -24.92 18.41
C ILE A 279 3.41 -23.73 18.15
N THR A 280 4.02 -23.70 16.96
CA THR A 280 4.81 -22.57 16.48
C THR A 280 4.31 -22.17 15.09
N PRO A 281 3.82 -20.94 14.85
CA PRO A 281 3.42 -20.47 13.53
C PRO A 281 4.58 -20.58 12.53
N VAL A 282 4.28 -20.92 11.27
CA VAL A 282 5.29 -21.09 10.21
C VAL A 282 5.00 -20.17 9.03
N TYR A 283 3.81 -20.27 8.45
CA TYR A 283 3.37 -19.42 7.35
C TYR A 283 1.84 -19.30 7.28
N THR A 284 1.35 -18.35 6.51
CA THR A 284 -0.06 -18.10 6.23
C THR A 284 -0.25 -17.74 4.75
N ASP A 285 -1.47 -17.87 4.23
CA ASP A 285 -1.81 -17.60 2.82
C ASP A 285 -1.88 -16.12 2.48
N ASP A 286 -2.23 -15.28 3.45
CA ASP A 286 -2.39 -13.84 3.26
C ASP A 286 -1.87 -13.12 4.51
N ASP A 287 -1.55 -11.83 4.41
CA ASP A 287 -1.13 -11.01 5.54
C ASP A 287 -2.32 -10.40 6.29
N TYR A 288 -3.43 -10.18 5.62
CA TYR A 288 -4.64 -9.57 6.19
C TYR A 288 -5.87 -10.49 6.09
N ALA A 289 -6.21 -10.94 4.88
CA ALA A 289 -7.40 -11.77 4.64
C ALA A 289 -7.10 -13.27 4.80
N VAL A 290 -6.45 -13.61 5.93
CA VAL A 290 -5.98 -14.97 6.23
C VAL A 290 -7.12 -15.97 6.21
N THR A 291 -6.98 -17.04 5.40
CA THR A 291 -7.92 -18.16 5.39
C THR A 291 -7.35 -19.42 6.04
N TYR A 292 -6.03 -19.53 6.12
CA TYR A 292 -5.38 -20.57 6.89
C TYR A 292 -4.01 -20.15 7.39
N ALA A 293 -3.56 -20.78 8.46
CA ALA A 293 -2.19 -20.73 8.93
C ALA A 293 -1.61 -22.13 9.04
N VAL A 294 -0.32 -22.27 8.79
CA VAL A 294 0.42 -23.51 9.05
C VAL A 294 1.27 -23.34 10.27
N VAL A 295 1.17 -24.31 11.19
CA VAL A 295 1.92 -24.36 12.43
C VAL A 295 2.78 -25.61 12.49
N ARG A 296 3.87 -25.54 13.22
CA ARG A 296 4.66 -26.70 13.63
C ARG A 296 4.20 -27.16 15.01
N LEU A 297 3.89 -28.43 15.14
CA LEU A 297 3.53 -29.06 16.41
C LEU A 297 4.80 -29.38 17.23
N GLY A 298 4.63 -29.58 18.55
CA GLY A 298 5.75 -29.91 19.45
C GLY A 298 6.52 -31.17 19.05
N ASP A 299 5.94 -32.09 18.31
CA ASP A 299 6.59 -33.28 17.75
C ASP A 299 7.27 -33.05 16.37
N GLY A 300 7.21 -31.82 15.85
CA GLY A 300 7.84 -31.39 14.61
C GLY A 300 6.97 -31.52 13.35
N ARG A 301 5.81 -32.17 13.41
CA ARG A 301 4.88 -32.25 12.28
C ARG A 301 4.34 -30.89 11.93
N LEU A 302 4.02 -30.67 10.64
CA LEU A 302 3.30 -29.49 10.17
C LEU A 302 1.79 -29.76 10.14
N ALA A 303 1.03 -28.74 10.49
CA ALA A 303 -0.42 -28.83 10.50
C ALA A 303 -1.04 -27.50 10.03
N LYS A 304 -2.09 -27.62 9.23
CA LYS A 304 -2.90 -26.51 8.74
C LYS A 304 -4.05 -26.25 9.71
N ILE A 305 -4.26 -24.99 10.04
CA ILE A 305 -5.37 -24.47 10.82
C ILE A 305 -6.23 -23.65 9.86
N GLU A 306 -7.51 -23.98 9.73
CA GLU A 306 -8.46 -23.13 9.01
C GLU A 306 -8.80 -21.91 9.87
N ILE A 307 -8.72 -20.72 9.27
CA ILE A 307 -8.96 -19.43 9.92
C ILE A 307 -10.21 -18.80 9.30
N GLU A 308 -11.09 -18.31 10.14
CA GLU A 308 -12.26 -17.53 9.74
C GLU A 308 -12.05 -16.09 10.25
N MET A 309 -12.20 -15.10 9.38
CA MET A 309 -12.12 -13.68 9.78
C MET A 309 -13.53 -13.08 9.83
N GLU A 310 -13.91 -12.55 10.96
CA GLU A 310 -15.17 -11.83 11.15
C GLU A 310 -14.90 -10.51 11.88
N GLN A 311 -15.30 -9.38 11.29
CA GLN A 311 -15.14 -8.04 11.86
C GLN A 311 -13.69 -7.72 12.32
N ASN A 312 -12.69 -8.13 11.51
CA ASN A 312 -11.25 -8.01 11.78
C ASN A 312 -10.75 -8.83 12.99
N LEU A 313 -11.49 -9.84 13.39
CA LEU A 313 -11.09 -10.81 14.41
C LEU A 313 -10.94 -12.19 13.76
N TYR A 314 -9.98 -12.95 14.26
CA TYR A 314 -9.69 -14.29 13.75
C TYR A 314 -10.27 -15.37 14.65
N TYR A 315 -10.93 -16.33 14.03
CA TYR A 315 -11.60 -17.46 14.68
C TYR A 315 -11.06 -18.78 14.13
N ILE A 316 -10.98 -19.76 15.00
CA ILE A 316 -10.64 -21.15 14.63
C ILE A 316 -11.85 -21.98 15.04
N ASN A 317 -12.51 -22.63 14.06
CA ASN A 317 -13.71 -23.42 14.30
C ASN A 317 -14.78 -22.65 15.15
N GLY A 318 -15.00 -21.38 14.84
CA GLY A 318 -15.97 -20.51 15.50
C GLY A 318 -15.59 -20.04 16.92
N ILE A 319 -14.37 -20.33 17.40
CA ILE A 319 -13.83 -19.88 18.67
C ILE A 319 -12.75 -18.82 18.40
N HIS A 320 -12.81 -17.69 19.12
CA HIS A 320 -11.80 -16.64 18.97
C HIS A 320 -10.40 -17.19 19.23
N GLN A 321 -9.44 -16.88 18.37
CA GLN A 321 -8.10 -17.47 18.42
C GLN A 321 -7.42 -17.33 19.79
N MET A 322 -7.60 -16.20 20.50
CA MET A 322 -6.98 -15.93 21.80
C MET A 322 -7.45 -16.88 22.93
N GLU A 323 -8.53 -17.65 22.70
CA GLU A 323 -8.96 -18.68 23.65
C GLU A 323 -8.09 -19.94 23.58
N TYR A 324 -7.43 -20.17 22.43
CA TYR A 324 -6.61 -21.37 22.22
C TYR A 324 -5.23 -21.31 22.92
N ALA A 325 -4.64 -20.12 23.02
CA ALA A 325 -3.33 -19.92 23.65
C ALA A 325 -3.20 -18.47 24.17
N ASP A 326 -2.16 -18.19 24.97
CA ASP A 326 -1.75 -16.83 25.31
C ASP A 326 -0.92 -16.27 24.15
N PHE A 327 -1.57 -16.01 23.01
CA PHE A 327 -0.92 -15.35 21.90
C PHE A 327 -0.50 -13.93 22.32
N ILE A 328 0.67 -13.51 21.85
CA ILE A 328 1.20 -12.18 22.13
C ILE A 328 0.31 -11.17 21.39
N ASP A 329 -0.22 -10.21 22.16
CA ASP A 329 -1.00 -9.08 21.65
C ASP A 329 -0.20 -7.80 21.95
N GLU A 330 0.81 -7.54 21.12
CA GLU A 330 1.59 -6.31 21.16
C GLU A 330 0.96 -5.30 20.20
N GLY A 331 -0.16 -4.70 20.59
CA GLY A 331 -0.85 -3.65 19.86
C GLY A 331 -0.32 -2.26 20.17
#